data_635f4fae6efaa2169a1d9702c849f7af
#
_entry.id   635f4fae6efaa2169a1d9702c849f7af
#
_cell.length_a   1.000
_cell.length_b   1.000
_cell.length_c   1.000
_cell.angle_alpha   90.00
_cell.angle_beta   90.00
_cell.angle_gamma   90.00
#
_symmetry.space_group_name_H-M   'P 1'
#
loop_
_entity.id
_entity.type
_entity.pdbx_description
1 polymer ?
#
loop_
_entity_poly.entity_id
_entity_poly.type
_entity_poly.pdbx_seq_one_letter_code
_entity_poly.pdbx_strand_id
1 'polypeptide(L)'
;LYLYEKGYRNFLFLVHQIQIKDQAVKNFTDYKFDKYLFNPKGIKINGRNVEIKAVDSVHDAGRNAINFMFFSTSLLYNRLKEDRENGLTAEDFTNNNFVVIADEAHRLNVDTRSKNKKDIEEILNWETAVMSAINAREENILLELTATVDLANQAIHNKYEGKLVHRYDFLEFNK
;
A
#
# COMPACT_ATOMS: atom_id res chain seq x y z
N LEU A 1 -4.48 12.45 3.62
CA LEU A 1 -5.06 13.40 4.60
C LEU A 1 -6.54 13.10 4.84
N TYR A 2 -7.37 12.99 3.81
CA TYR A 2 -8.80 12.69 3.92
C TYR A 2 -9.09 11.43 4.78
N LEU A 3 -8.35 10.33 4.54
CA LEU A 3 -8.53 9.10 5.32
C LEU A 3 -8.10 9.26 6.79
N TYR A 4 -7.13 10.12 7.07
CA TYR A 4 -6.78 10.47 8.44
C TYR A 4 -7.95 11.18 9.17
N GLU A 5 -8.67 12.09 8.50
CA GLU A 5 -9.88 12.72 9.04
C GLU A 5 -11.00 11.72 9.28
N LYS A 6 -11.05 10.64 8.50
CA LYS A 6 -11.98 9.52 8.69
C LYS A 6 -11.57 8.53 9.80
N GLY A 7 -10.45 8.80 10.49
CA GLY A 7 -10.00 8.00 11.63
C GLY A 7 -8.89 7.00 11.32
N TYR A 8 -8.49 6.83 10.06
CA TYR A 8 -7.39 5.94 9.71
C TYR A 8 -6.05 6.51 10.19
N ARG A 9 -5.21 5.66 10.76
CA ARG A 9 -3.89 6.01 11.28
C ARG A 9 -2.77 5.17 10.67
N ASN A 10 -3.07 3.93 10.27
CA ASN A 10 -2.10 2.96 9.80
C ASN A 10 -2.22 2.79 8.29
N PHE A 11 -1.14 3.10 7.59
CA PHE A 11 -1.02 3.03 6.15
C PHE A 11 0.10 2.07 5.78
N LEU A 12 -0.23 1.05 5.02
CA LEU A 12 0.72 0.07 4.51
C LEU A 12 1.03 0.40 3.05
N PHE A 13 2.26 0.80 2.76
CA PHE A 13 2.70 1.09 1.40
C PHE A 13 3.47 -0.10 0.83
N LEU A 14 2.90 -0.71 -0.19
CA LEU A 14 3.45 -1.90 -0.83
C LEU A 14 4.10 -1.55 -2.16
N VAL A 15 5.33 -2.01 -2.33
CA VAL A 15 6.09 -1.88 -3.57
C VAL A 15 6.60 -3.24 -4.03
N HIS A 16 6.87 -3.35 -5.33
CA HIS A 16 7.40 -4.61 -5.87
C HIS A 16 8.89 -4.83 -5.54
N GLN A 17 9.68 -3.76 -5.47
CA GLN A 17 11.14 -3.84 -5.30
C GLN A 17 11.61 -3.10 -4.06
N ILE A 18 12.66 -3.63 -3.42
CA ILE A 18 13.19 -3.08 -2.17
C ILE A 18 13.82 -1.68 -2.36
N GLN A 19 14.41 -1.42 -3.52
CA GLN A 19 14.99 -0.11 -3.85
C GLN A 19 13.93 0.99 -3.93
N ILE A 20 12.74 0.64 -4.46
CA ILE A 20 11.59 1.55 -4.52
C ILE A 20 11.07 1.83 -3.11
N LYS A 21 11.08 0.82 -2.24
CA LYS A 21 10.70 0.98 -0.83
C LYS A 21 11.57 2.04 -0.14
N ASP A 22 12.88 1.96 -0.27
CA ASP A 22 13.81 2.88 0.40
C ASP A 22 13.66 4.32 -0.12
N GLN A 23 13.38 4.48 -1.42
CA GLN A 23 13.06 5.78 -1.99
C GLN A 23 11.71 6.30 -1.49
N ALA A 24 10.69 5.44 -1.39
CA ALA A 24 9.39 5.81 -0.86
C ALA A 24 9.50 6.30 0.59
N VAL A 25 10.22 5.58 1.45
CA VAL A 25 10.47 6.03 2.83
C VAL A 25 11.02 7.45 2.84
N LYS A 26 12.04 7.76 2.05
CA LYS A 26 12.62 9.12 1.98
C LYS A 26 11.63 10.17 1.47
N ASN A 27 10.87 9.83 0.43
CA ASN A 27 9.85 10.73 -0.13
C ASN A 27 8.77 11.11 0.90
N PHE A 28 8.46 10.22 1.82
CA PHE A 28 7.39 10.41 2.80
C PHE A 28 7.90 11.01 4.13
N THR A 29 9.16 10.79 4.51
CA THR A 29 9.62 11.10 5.86
C THR A 29 10.81 12.04 5.94
N ASP A 30 11.60 12.19 4.88
CA ASP A 30 12.78 13.06 4.87
C ASP A 30 12.48 14.41 4.22
N TYR A 31 12.20 15.42 5.04
CA TYR A 31 11.89 16.78 4.56
C TYR A 31 13.06 17.48 3.85
N LYS A 32 14.28 16.95 3.91
CA LYS A 32 15.45 17.45 3.19
C LYS A 32 15.63 16.80 1.83
N PHE A 33 14.87 15.76 1.55
CA PHE A 33 14.95 15.05 0.29
C PHE A 33 14.20 15.83 -0.80
N ASP A 34 14.82 16.02 -1.97
CA ASP A 34 14.27 16.82 -3.08
C ASP A 34 12.89 16.40 -3.55
N LYS A 35 12.56 15.11 -3.35
CA LYS A 35 11.26 14.52 -3.72
C LYS A 35 10.33 14.33 -2.54
N TYR A 36 10.54 15.07 -1.44
CA TYR A 36 9.64 15.01 -0.30
C TYR A 36 8.22 15.44 -0.68
N LEU A 37 7.24 14.61 -0.34
CA LEU A 37 5.86 14.77 -0.83
C LEU A 37 5.00 15.75 -0.03
N PHE A 38 5.45 16.16 1.14
CA PHE A 38 4.64 16.99 2.03
C PHE A 38 5.25 18.37 2.25
N ASN A 39 4.48 19.25 2.87
CA ASN A 39 4.99 20.57 3.22
C ASN A 39 6.06 20.45 4.32
N PRO A 40 7.30 20.92 4.11
CA PRO A 40 8.36 20.91 5.15
C PRO A 40 8.01 21.63 6.43
N LYS A 41 7.04 22.56 6.39
CA LYS A 41 6.52 23.27 7.57
C LYS A 41 5.54 22.43 8.40
N GLY A 42 5.32 21.17 8.01
CA GLY A 42 4.39 20.26 8.64
C GLY A 42 2.99 20.27 8.02
N ILE A 43 2.20 19.31 8.44
CA ILE A 43 0.82 19.13 8.00
C ILE A 43 -0.10 19.60 9.13
N LYS A 44 -1.10 20.40 8.78
CA LYS A 44 -2.16 20.78 9.72
C LYS A 44 -3.50 20.23 9.25
N ILE A 45 -4.16 19.49 10.13
CA ILE A 45 -5.50 18.96 9.90
C ILE A 45 -6.38 19.45 11.07
N ASN A 46 -7.46 20.14 10.74
CA ASN A 46 -8.37 20.73 11.75
C ASN A 46 -7.63 21.58 12.81
N GLY A 47 -6.62 22.36 12.38
CA GLY A 47 -5.82 23.22 13.24
C GLY A 47 -4.76 22.53 14.10
N ARG A 48 -4.66 21.20 14.04
CA ARG A 48 -3.66 20.41 14.78
C ARG A 48 -2.52 19.98 13.87
N ASN A 49 -1.31 20.03 14.39
CA ASN A 49 -0.15 19.47 13.68
C ASN A 49 -0.25 17.95 13.67
N VAL A 50 -0.09 17.36 12.48
CA VAL A 50 -0.07 15.92 12.27
C VAL A 50 1.29 15.52 11.71
N GLU A 51 1.94 14.60 12.39
CA GLU A 51 3.24 14.08 12.00
C GLU A 51 3.05 12.89 11.03
N ILE A 52 3.98 12.74 10.10
CA ILE A 52 4.10 11.52 9.29
C ILE A 52 5.27 10.72 9.82
N LYS A 53 5.03 9.46 10.14
CA LYS A 53 6.02 8.54 10.68
C LYS A 53 6.18 7.33 9.79
N ALA A 54 7.43 6.90 9.55
CA ALA A 54 7.70 5.53 9.15
C ALA A 54 7.83 4.68 10.42
N VAL A 55 7.09 3.59 10.47
CA VAL A 55 7.07 2.65 11.60
C VAL A 55 7.17 1.21 11.07
N ASP A 56 7.69 0.31 11.89
CA ASP A 56 7.84 -1.10 11.51
C ASP A 56 6.65 -1.96 11.96
N SER A 57 5.88 -1.47 12.93
CA SER A 57 4.72 -2.15 13.48
C SER A 57 3.67 -1.16 14.01
N VAL A 58 2.49 -1.66 14.35
CA VAL A 58 1.44 -0.86 15.03
C VAL A 58 1.82 -0.46 16.45
N HIS A 59 2.74 -1.19 17.08
CA HIS A 59 3.22 -0.88 18.44
C HIS A 59 4.02 0.43 18.47
N ASP A 60 4.69 0.77 17.37
CA ASP A 60 5.45 2.02 17.21
C ASP A 60 4.60 3.19 16.73
N ALA A 61 3.32 2.92 16.43
CA ALA A 61 2.42 3.88 15.82
C ALA A 61 2.03 5.01 16.77
N GLY A 62 2.15 6.25 16.30
CA GLY A 62 1.67 7.43 17.02
C GLY A 62 0.15 7.61 16.85
N ARG A 63 -0.57 7.81 17.96
CA ARG A 63 -2.04 8.01 17.95
C ARG A 63 -2.48 9.24 17.15
N ASN A 64 -1.66 10.29 17.13
CA ASN A 64 -1.92 11.54 16.44
C ASN A 64 -1.03 11.72 15.20
N ALA A 65 -0.54 10.63 14.62
CA ALA A 65 0.31 10.62 13.45
C ALA A 65 -0.34 9.83 12.30
N ILE A 66 0.13 10.08 11.09
CA ILE A 66 -0.07 9.22 9.94
C ILE A 66 1.11 8.24 9.94
N ASN A 67 0.85 7.00 10.28
CA ASN A 67 1.88 5.97 10.41
C ASN A 67 1.98 5.19 9.11
N PHE A 68 3.12 5.25 8.44
CA PHE A 68 3.40 4.48 7.25
C PHE A 68 4.30 3.29 7.56
N MET A 69 3.88 2.13 7.13
CA MET A 69 4.66 0.91 7.08
C MET A 69 5.02 0.62 5.63
N PHE A 70 6.29 0.44 5.32
CA PHE A 70 6.78 0.24 3.96
C PHE A 70 7.29 -1.18 3.79
N PHE A 71 6.65 -1.95 2.93
CA PHE A 71 7.04 -3.32 2.65
C PHE A 71 7.23 -3.56 1.15
N SER A 72 8.19 -4.42 0.82
CA SER A 72 8.09 -5.13 -0.44
C SER A 72 7.09 -6.28 -0.30
N THR A 73 6.56 -6.74 -1.41
CA THR A 73 5.56 -7.82 -1.45
C THR A 73 6.04 -9.08 -0.75
N SER A 74 7.26 -9.52 -1.06
CA SER A 74 7.88 -10.70 -0.44
C SER A 74 8.13 -10.51 1.05
N LEU A 75 8.51 -9.29 1.47
CA LEU A 75 8.75 -9.00 2.89
C LEU A 75 7.46 -9.06 3.70
N LEU A 76 6.36 -8.49 3.20
CA LEU A 76 5.07 -8.58 3.87
C LEU A 76 4.63 -10.03 4.04
N TYR A 77 4.71 -10.83 2.96
CA TYR A 77 4.34 -12.23 3.01
C TYR A 77 5.13 -13.02 4.07
N ASN A 78 6.45 -12.81 4.13
CA ASN A 78 7.28 -13.47 5.13
C ASN A 78 6.96 -12.99 6.55
N ARG A 79 6.64 -11.72 6.73
CA ARG A 79 6.25 -11.16 8.03
C ARG A 79 4.94 -11.74 8.55
N LEU A 80 3.95 -11.91 7.68
CA LEU A 80 2.67 -12.49 8.08
C LEU A 80 2.73 -14.01 8.34
N LYS A 81 3.78 -14.69 7.86
CA LYS A 81 4.02 -16.12 8.13
C LYS A 81 4.80 -16.38 9.41
N GLU A 82 5.65 -15.47 9.80
CA GLU A 82 6.55 -15.64 10.92
C GLU A 82 6.06 -14.76 12.09
N ASP A 83 5.68 -15.37 13.20
CA ASP A 83 5.44 -14.65 14.45
C ASP A 83 6.77 -14.09 14.95
N ARG A 84 7.02 -12.82 14.66
CA ARG A 84 8.17 -12.08 15.18
C ARG A 84 7.72 -11.13 16.27
N GLU A 85 8.40 -11.19 17.39
CA GLU A 85 8.23 -10.22 18.48
C GLU A 85 8.34 -8.78 17.93
N ASN A 86 7.34 -7.93 18.22
CA ASN A 86 7.24 -6.56 17.74
C ASN A 86 7.17 -6.36 16.21
N GLY A 87 6.83 -7.40 15.46
CA GLY A 87 6.57 -7.31 14.01
C GLY A 87 5.11 -7.00 13.69
N LEU A 88 4.83 -6.69 12.43
CA LEU A 88 3.47 -6.63 11.91
C LEU A 88 2.92 -8.06 11.79
N THR A 89 1.75 -8.32 12.37
CA THR A 89 1.11 -9.63 12.41
C THR A 89 -0.24 -9.63 11.69
N ALA A 90 -0.79 -10.80 11.42
CA ALA A 90 -2.15 -10.92 10.87
C ALA A 90 -3.21 -10.39 11.86
N GLU A 91 -2.98 -10.51 13.15
CA GLU A 91 -3.87 -10.02 14.21
C GLU A 91 -3.95 -8.49 14.22
N ASP A 92 -2.88 -7.79 13.85
CA ASP A 92 -2.89 -6.33 13.74
C ASP A 92 -3.92 -5.82 12.74
N PHE A 93 -4.12 -6.54 11.63
CA PHE A 93 -5.13 -6.21 10.63
C PHE A 93 -6.56 -6.47 11.07
N THR A 94 -6.76 -7.34 12.06
CA THR A 94 -8.05 -7.58 12.68
C THR A 94 -8.38 -6.51 13.72
N ASN A 95 -7.38 -6.07 14.48
CA ASN A 95 -7.56 -5.18 15.62
C ASN A 95 -7.47 -3.69 15.25
N ASN A 96 -6.93 -3.36 14.08
CA ASN A 96 -6.72 -1.98 13.65
C ASN A 96 -7.24 -1.75 12.23
N ASN A 97 -7.65 -0.51 11.95
CA ASN A 97 -8.02 -0.10 10.58
C ASN A 97 -6.76 0.22 9.78
N PHE A 98 -6.63 -0.41 8.62
CA PHE A 98 -5.54 -0.20 7.69
C PHE A 98 -6.01 0.37 6.36
N VAL A 99 -5.15 1.21 5.77
CA VAL A 99 -5.19 1.56 4.36
C VAL A 99 -3.97 0.93 3.69
N VAL A 100 -4.18 -0.03 2.83
CA VAL A 100 -3.12 -0.64 2.02
C VAL A 100 -3.06 0.08 0.69
N ILE A 101 -1.90 0.62 0.35
CA ILE A 101 -1.62 1.28 -0.92
C ILE A 101 -0.63 0.41 -1.68
N ALA A 102 -1.09 -0.21 -2.75
CA ALA A 102 -0.29 -1.08 -3.59
C ALA A 102 0.13 -0.36 -4.86
N ASP A 103 1.43 -0.09 -4.99
CA ASP A 103 2.01 0.50 -6.20
C ASP A 103 2.34 -0.58 -7.22
N GLU A 104 2.26 -0.23 -8.50
CA GLU A 104 2.47 -1.15 -9.63
C GLU A 104 1.56 -2.40 -9.58
N ALA A 105 0.29 -2.18 -9.21
CA ALA A 105 -0.67 -3.26 -8.95
C ALA A 105 -0.92 -4.19 -10.16
N HIS A 106 -0.61 -3.77 -11.40
CA HIS A 106 -0.67 -4.64 -12.57
C HIS A 106 0.28 -5.85 -12.44
N ARG A 107 1.33 -5.73 -11.65
CA ARG A 107 2.28 -6.82 -11.39
C ARG A 107 1.70 -7.95 -10.52
N LEU A 108 0.53 -7.73 -9.96
CA LEU A 108 -0.19 -8.63 -9.08
C LEU A 108 -1.21 -9.49 -9.81
N ASN A 109 -1.42 -9.23 -11.09
CA ASN A 109 -2.38 -9.97 -11.88
C ASN A 109 -1.69 -11.19 -12.51
N VAL A 110 -2.04 -12.37 -12.03
CA VAL A 110 -1.50 -13.67 -12.48
C VAL A 110 -1.66 -13.86 -13.99
N ASP A 111 -2.79 -13.40 -14.55
CA ASP A 111 -3.14 -13.62 -15.95
C ASP A 111 -2.32 -12.79 -16.96
N THR A 112 -1.55 -11.80 -16.50
CA THR A 112 -0.75 -10.93 -17.39
C THR A 112 0.72 -11.30 -17.49
N ARG A 113 1.19 -12.35 -16.78
CA ARG A 113 2.63 -12.64 -16.68
C ARG A 113 3.02 -14.08 -16.91
N SER A 114 4.28 -14.15 -17.26
CA SER A 114 5.23 -15.26 -17.34
C SER A 114 4.70 -16.65 -17.00
N LYS A 115 4.94 -17.56 -17.91
CA LYS A 115 4.69 -19.02 -17.79
C LYS A 115 5.62 -19.72 -16.78
N ASN A 116 6.39 -18.99 -15.98
CA ASN A 116 7.31 -19.55 -15.00
C ASN A 116 6.57 -19.86 -13.69
N LYS A 117 6.63 -21.11 -13.24
CA LYS A 117 5.97 -21.56 -12.00
C LYS A 117 6.36 -20.74 -10.77
N LYS A 118 7.61 -20.30 -10.69
CA LYS A 118 8.11 -19.53 -9.54
C LYS A 118 7.45 -18.15 -9.46
N ASP A 119 7.30 -17.47 -10.59
CA ASP A 119 6.66 -16.16 -10.64
C ASP A 119 5.18 -16.24 -10.28
N ILE A 120 4.50 -17.31 -10.73
CA ILE A 120 3.10 -17.56 -10.36
C ILE A 120 2.96 -17.80 -8.86
N GLU A 121 3.84 -18.58 -8.26
CA GLU A 121 3.82 -18.85 -6.82
C GLU A 121 4.06 -17.58 -6.01
N GLU A 122 5.00 -16.72 -6.40
CA GLU A 122 5.24 -15.44 -5.76
C GLU A 122 4.01 -14.52 -5.84
N ILE A 123 3.34 -14.44 -6.99
CA ILE A 123 2.14 -13.62 -7.17
C ILE A 123 0.99 -14.14 -6.31
N LEU A 124 0.74 -15.45 -6.31
CA LEU A 124 -0.32 -16.07 -5.49
C LEU A 124 -0.07 -15.86 -4.00
N ASN A 125 1.17 -16.00 -3.55
CA ASN A 125 1.55 -15.77 -2.18
C ASN A 125 1.30 -14.32 -1.76
N TRP A 126 1.61 -13.38 -2.65
CA TRP A 126 1.39 -11.97 -2.42
C TRP A 126 -0.10 -11.60 -2.39
N GLU A 127 -0.85 -12.04 -3.39
CA GLU A 127 -2.29 -11.80 -3.47
C GLU A 127 -2.99 -12.37 -2.23
N THR A 128 -2.60 -13.57 -1.80
CA THR A 128 -3.10 -14.19 -0.58
C THR A 128 -2.79 -13.34 0.65
N ALA A 129 -1.57 -12.84 0.81
CA ALA A 129 -1.18 -12.04 1.96
C ALA A 129 -1.95 -10.71 2.03
N VAL A 130 -2.03 -9.99 0.90
CA VAL A 130 -2.76 -8.72 0.84
C VAL A 130 -4.25 -8.93 1.05
N MET A 131 -4.85 -9.91 0.41
CA MET A 131 -6.28 -10.19 0.55
C MET A 131 -6.61 -10.67 1.96
N SER A 132 -5.75 -11.47 2.60
CA SER A 132 -5.91 -11.83 4.02
C SER A 132 -5.91 -10.59 4.91
N ALA A 133 -4.97 -9.68 4.70
CA ALA A 133 -4.89 -8.44 5.47
C ALA A 133 -6.12 -7.55 5.28
N ILE A 134 -6.57 -7.38 4.02
CA ILE A 134 -7.75 -6.58 3.71
C ILE A 134 -9.02 -7.21 4.29
N ASN A 135 -9.21 -8.51 4.10
CA ASN A 135 -10.42 -9.21 4.52
C ASN A 135 -10.48 -9.48 6.04
N ALA A 136 -9.38 -9.22 6.77
CA ALA A 136 -9.36 -9.38 8.22
C ALA A 136 -10.35 -8.44 8.93
N ARG A 137 -10.71 -7.31 8.29
CA ARG A 137 -11.64 -6.33 8.82
C ARG A 137 -12.37 -5.59 7.68
N GLU A 138 -13.67 -5.35 7.84
CA GLU A 138 -14.51 -4.71 6.83
C GLU A 138 -14.08 -3.26 6.52
N GLU A 139 -13.55 -2.56 7.53
CA GLU A 139 -13.09 -1.19 7.38
C GLU A 139 -11.70 -1.07 6.74
N ASN A 140 -10.98 -2.16 6.51
CA ASN A 140 -9.71 -2.11 5.80
C ASN A 140 -9.91 -1.71 4.34
N ILE A 141 -9.04 -0.84 3.83
CA ILE A 141 -9.12 -0.29 2.48
C ILE A 141 -7.90 -0.74 1.67
N LEU A 142 -8.14 -1.20 0.43
CA LEU A 142 -7.11 -1.43 -0.56
C LEU A 142 -7.20 -0.38 -1.67
N LEU A 143 -6.11 0.37 -1.88
CA LEU A 143 -5.92 1.28 -3.01
C LEU A 143 -4.85 0.71 -3.92
N GLU A 144 -5.24 0.33 -5.12
CA GLU A 144 -4.32 -0.19 -6.15
C GLU A 144 -4.00 0.93 -7.15
N LEU A 145 -2.70 1.22 -7.31
CA LEU A 145 -2.17 2.20 -8.25
C LEU A 145 -1.40 1.48 -9.36
N THR A 146 -1.66 1.83 -10.59
CA THR A 146 -0.92 1.28 -11.74
C THR A 146 -0.93 2.23 -12.93
N ALA A 147 0.20 2.33 -13.61
CA ALA A 147 0.30 3.05 -14.87
C ALA A 147 -0.22 2.23 -16.07
N THR A 148 -0.30 0.91 -15.91
CA THR A 148 -0.67 -0.02 -17.00
C THR A 148 -1.70 -1.02 -16.51
N VAL A 149 -2.95 -0.86 -16.96
CA VAL A 149 -4.02 -1.82 -16.72
C VAL A 149 -4.58 -2.27 -18.06
N ASP A 150 -4.56 -3.58 -18.31
CA ASP A 150 -5.15 -4.16 -19.51
C ASP A 150 -6.61 -4.54 -19.26
N LEU A 151 -7.50 -3.57 -19.41
CA LEU A 151 -8.94 -3.80 -19.28
C LEU A 151 -9.56 -4.58 -20.45
N ALA A 152 -8.80 -4.86 -21.52
CA ALA A 152 -9.24 -5.77 -22.57
C ALA A 152 -9.13 -7.24 -22.16
N ASN A 153 -8.30 -7.55 -21.17
CA ASN A 153 -8.27 -8.86 -20.53
C ASN A 153 -9.50 -9.04 -19.64
N GLN A 154 -10.32 -10.07 -19.93
CA GLN A 154 -11.59 -10.28 -19.24
C GLN A 154 -11.43 -10.54 -17.73
N ALA A 155 -10.38 -11.23 -17.30
CA ALA A 155 -10.14 -11.50 -15.89
C ALA A 155 -9.81 -10.19 -15.13
N ILE A 156 -9.00 -9.33 -15.73
CA ILE A 156 -8.66 -8.02 -15.18
C ILE A 156 -9.89 -7.10 -15.16
N HIS A 157 -10.65 -7.08 -16.25
CA HIS A 157 -11.90 -6.34 -16.31
C HIS A 157 -12.84 -6.74 -15.17
N ASN A 158 -13.09 -8.03 -15.00
CA ASN A 158 -13.97 -8.54 -13.93
C ASN A 158 -13.46 -8.20 -12.52
N LYS A 159 -12.12 -8.22 -12.31
CA LYS A 159 -11.51 -7.86 -11.02
C LYS A 159 -11.79 -6.39 -10.65
N TYR A 160 -11.75 -5.49 -11.64
CA TYR A 160 -11.85 -4.05 -11.41
C TYR A 160 -13.21 -3.44 -11.77
N GLU A 161 -14.15 -4.24 -12.24
CA GLU A 161 -15.50 -3.78 -12.55
C GLU A 161 -16.15 -3.13 -11.31
N GLY A 162 -16.63 -1.91 -11.47
CA GLY A 162 -17.22 -1.11 -10.39
C GLY A 162 -16.23 -0.60 -9.32
N LYS A 163 -14.93 -0.89 -9.46
CA LYS A 163 -13.90 -0.49 -8.49
C LYS A 163 -12.94 0.56 -9.03
N LEU A 164 -12.99 0.85 -10.33
CA LEU A 164 -12.12 1.84 -10.95
C LEU A 164 -12.56 3.25 -10.54
N VAL A 165 -11.76 3.92 -9.72
CA VAL A 165 -12.06 5.25 -9.18
C VAL A 165 -11.57 6.35 -10.11
N HIS A 166 -10.41 6.17 -10.73
CA HIS A 166 -9.79 7.15 -11.62
C HIS A 166 -8.99 6.46 -12.72
N ARG A 167 -9.11 6.98 -13.94
CA ARG A 167 -8.29 6.57 -15.08
C ARG A 167 -7.76 7.82 -15.77
N TYR A 168 -6.46 7.82 -16.07
CA TYR A 168 -5.80 8.86 -16.84
C TYR A 168 -4.87 8.17 -17.83
N ASP A 169 -5.28 8.16 -19.09
CA ASP A 169 -4.55 7.46 -20.15
C ASP A 169 -3.72 8.40 -21.03
N PHE A 170 -2.93 7.81 -21.91
CA PHE A 170 -2.04 8.55 -22.81
C PHE A 170 -2.80 9.53 -23.73
N LEU A 171 -4.03 9.22 -24.11
CA LEU A 171 -4.85 10.09 -24.96
C LEU A 171 -5.35 11.31 -24.19
N GLU A 172 -5.60 11.17 -22.90
CA GLU A 172 -5.95 12.28 -22.02
C GLU A 172 -4.74 13.14 -21.67
N PHE A 173 -3.57 12.52 -21.52
CA PHE A 173 -2.30 13.24 -21.27
C PHE A 173 -1.91 14.17 -22.44
N ASN A 174 -2.23 13.82 -23.69
CA ASN A 174 -1.88 14.56 -24.89
C ASN A 174 -2.94 15.59 -25.33
N LYS A 175 -3.98 15.84 -24.54
CA LYS A 175 -4.96 16.92 -24.74
C LYS A 175 -4.54 18.18 -24.01
#